data_2758410696432e723d334324ccc1a4b4
#
_entry.id   2758410696432e723d334324ccc1a4b4
#
_cell.length_a   1.000
_cell.length_b   1.000
_cell.length_c   1.000
_cell.angle_alpha   90.00
_cell.angle_beta   90.00
_cell.angle_gamma   90.00
#
_symmetry.space_group_name_H-M   'P 1'
#
loop_
_entity.id
_entity.type
_entity.pdbx_description
1 polymer ?
#
loop_
_entity_poly.entity_id
_entity_poly.type
_entity_poly.pdbx_seq_one_letter_code
_entity_poly.pdbx_strand_id
1 'polypeptide(L)'
;TITDSLKSPGTVLAILAVFVGSIMNGQLFAGMALEFHSLSDSPVIRGLFYSIDAISVIALQMPVSKLISRGMANGQNATSFIIKSLGIYGISFALFACGVSSYWWICIISLAVFSIAECIYAPLINIALVEAQPDKPLVDILNYRLIIAAIGESAGSFLGGWIVPALRPAGMTAWYWCALALVGIIPAVVTNQIGKRGQRIIRH
;
A
#
# COMPACT_ATOMS: atom_id res chain seq x y z
N THR A 1 -1.58 26.75 8.96
CA THR A 1 -0.51 25.94 9.60
C THR A 1 -0.85 24.44 9.49
N ILE A 2 0.15 23.53 9.63
CA ILE A 2 -0.05 22.07 9.64
C ILE A 2 -1.08 21.67 10.72
N THR A 3 -1.04 22.32 11.87
CA THR A 3 -1.95 22.09 12.99
C THR A 3 -3.43 22.36 12.66
N ASP A 4 -3.74 23.28 11.76
CA ASP A 4 -5.14 23.53 11.38
C ASP A 4 -5.69 22.46 10.42
N SER A 5 -4.82 21.81 9.65
CA SER A 5 -5.20 20.71 8.76
C SER A 5 -5.56 19.44 9.51
N LEU A 6 -4.96 19.22 10.68
CA LEU A 6 -5.23 18.06 11.53
C LEU A 6 -6.57 18.15 12.31
N LYS A 7 -7.30 19.25 12.17
CA LYS A 7 -8.62 19.39 12.82
C LYS A 7 -9.75 18.68 12.07
N SER A 8 -9.57 18.41 10.77
CA SER A 8 -10.58 17.67 9.99
C SER A 8 -10.33 16.15 10.05
N PRO A 9 -11.31 15.34 10.50
CA PRO A 9 -11.18 13.89 10.51
C PRO A 9 -10.87 13.29 9.12
N GLY A 10 -11.42 13.88 8.06
CA GLY A 10 -11.16 13.45 6.68
C GLY A 10 -9.70 13.67 6.26
N THR A 11 -9.12 14.80 6.65
CA THR A 11 -7.70 15.10 6.37
C THR A 11 -6.78 14.15 7.14
N VAL A 12 -7.07 13.90 8.41
CA VAL A 12 -6.30 12.93 9.22
C VAL A 12 -6.36 11.55 8.60
N LEU A 13 -7.54 11.11 8.18
CA LEU A 13 -7.70 9.80 7.52
C LEU A 13 -6.91 9.72 6.21
N ALA A 14 -6.93 10.76 5.37
CA ALA A 14 -6.16 10.79 4.13
C ALA A 14 -4.65 10.73 4.40
N ILE A 15 -4.15 11.53 5.36
CA ILE A 15 -2.74 11.52 5.76
C ILE A 15 -2.32 10.15 6.28
N LEU A 16 -3.11 9.55 7.17
CA LEU A 16 -2.82 8.21 7.72
C LEU A 16 -2.85 7.15 6.63
N ALA A 17 -3.82 7.19 5.72
CA ALA A 17 -3.91 6.24 4.61
C ALA A 17 -2.70 6.34 3.67
N VAL A 18 -2.25 7.58 3.35
CA VAL A 18 -1.03 7.82 2.57
C VAL A 18 0.20 7.33 3.32
N PHE A 19 0.34 7.64 4.60
CA PHE A 19 1.48 7.23 5.41
C PHE A 19 1.61 5.71 5.51
N VAL A 20 0.51 5.01 5.85
CA VAL A 20 0.49 3.55 5.94
C VAL A 20 0.78 2.91 4.57
N GLY A 21 0.20 3.44 3.50
CA GLY A 21 0.49 2.98 2.14
C GLY A 21 1.95 3.15 1.75
N SER A 22 2.58 4.25 2.15
CA SER A 22 4.02 4.48 1.95
C SER A 22 4.88 3.47 2.72
N ILE A 23 4.52 3.14 3.97
CA ILE A 23 5.20 2.08 4.73
C ILE A 23 5.10 0.74 4.00
N MET A 24 3.94 0.40 3.46
CA MET A 24 3.73 -0.84 2.72
C MET A 24 4.51 -0.86 1.41
N ASN A 25 4.51 0.25 0.68
CA ASN A 25 5.29 0.40 -0.55
C ASN A 25 6.80 0.26 -0.30
N GLY A 26 7.30 0.82 0.81
CA GLY A 26 8.70 0.72 1.22
C GLY A 26 9.18 -0.73 1.47
N GLN A 27 8.27 -1.69 1.70
CA GLN A 27 8.64 -3.10 1.90
C GLN A 27 9.27 -3.73 0.65
N LEU A 28 8.91 -3.27 -0.54
CA LEU A 28 9.49 -3.78 -1.79
C LEU A 28 11.01 -3.61 -1.81
N PHE A 29 11.51 -2.47 -1.34
CA PHE A 29 12.91 -2.08 -1.44
C PHE A 29 13.81 -2.68 -0.32
N ALA A 30 13.24 -3.18 0.76
CA ALA A 30 14.02 -3.76 1.85
C ALA A 30 13.52 -5.14 2.28
N GLY A 31 12.34 -5.25 2.87
CA GLY A 31 11.83 -6.51 3.40
C GLY A 31 11.71 -7.60 2.33
N MET A 32 10.98 -7.33 1.24
CA MET A 32 10.82 -8.28 0.14
C MET A 32 12.15 -8.53 -0.58
N ALA A 33 12.99 -7.49 -0.75
CA ALA A 33 14.32 -7.63 -1.35
C ALA A 33 15.21 -8.63 -0.60
N LEU A 34 15.18 -8.57 0.74
CA LEU A 34 15.95 -9.49 1.60
C LEU A 34 15.41 -10.94 1.50
N GLU A 35 14.11 -11.12 1.39
CA GLU A 35 13.52 -12.46 1.17
C GLU A 35 13.87 -13.00 -0.21
N PHE A 36 13.78 -12.18 -1.27
CA PHE A 36 14.22 -12.59 -2.61
C PHE A 36 15.70 -12.95 -2.64
N HIS A 37 16.53 -12.25 -1.86
CA HIS A 37 17.94 -12.63 -1.69
C HIS A 37 18.09 -14.00 -1.06
N SER A 38 17.23 -14.37 -0.10
CA SER A 38 17.30 -15.70 0.54
C SER A 38 16.78 -16.83 -0.35
N LEU A 39 15.93 -16.53 -1.34
CA LEU A 39 15.39 -17.50 -2.27
C LEU A 39 16.39 -17.86 -3.38
N SER A 40 17.32 -16.98 -3.73
CA SER A 40 18.32 -17.23 -4.77
C SER A 40 19.57 -16.37 -4.60
N ASP A 41 20.74 -17.00 -4.69
CA ASP A 41 22.03 -16.32 -4.71
C ASP A 41 22.30 -15.64 -6.08
N SER A 42 21.57 -16.02 -7.13
CA SER A 42 21.74 -15.45 -8.46
C SER A 42 21.23 -14.01 -8.56
N PRO A 43 22.08 -13.02 -8.87
CA PRO A 43 21.66 -11.63 -9.09
C PRO A 43 20.63 -11.48 -10.21
N VAL A 44 20.69 -12.35 -11.23
CA VAL A 44 19.75 -12.36 -12.35
C VAL A 44 18.35 -12.73 -11.90
N ILE A 45 18.21 -13.78 -11.09
CA ILE A 45 16.90 -14.21 -10.56
C ILE A 45 16.32 -13.11 -9.65
N ARG A 46 17.14 -12.50 -8.81
CA ARG A 46 16.69 -11.37 -7.98
C ARG A 46 16.23 -10.18 -8.83
N GLY A 47 16.95 -9.86 -9.88
CA GLY A 47 16.54 -8.82 -10.84
C GLY A 47 15.21 -9.12 -11.54
N LEU A 48 14.91 -10.40 -11.82
CA LEU A 48 13.63 -10.81 -12.41
C LEU A 48 12.43 -10.49 -11.53
N PHE A 49 12.53 -10.58 -10.19
CA PHE A 49 11.44 -10.18 -9.30
C PHE A 49 11.05 -8.71 -9.49
N TYR A 50 12.03 -7.80 -9.52
CA TYR A 50 11.77 -6.38 -9.79
C TYR A 50 11.28 -6.13 -11.22
N SER A 51 11.76 -6.91 -12.19
CA SER A 51 11.28 -6.83 -13.57
C SER A 51 9.81 -7.26 -13.68
N ILE A 52 9.39 -8.28 -12.92
CA ILE A 52 8.00 -8.74 -12.87
C ILE A 52 7.11 -7.63 -12.31
N ASP A 53 7.55 -6.95 -11.24
CA ASP A 53 6.82 -5.82 -10.69
C ASP A 53 6.67 -4.70 -11.72
N ALA A 54 7.77 -4.24 -12.31
CA ALA A 54 7.77 -3.17 -13.30
C ALA A 54 6.87 -3.50 -14.50
N ILE A 55 6.96 -4.73 -15.04
CA ILE A 55 6.12 -5.19 -16.15
C ILE A 55 4.64 -5.23 -15.73
N SER A 56 4.36 -5.71 -14.52
CA SER A 56 2.99 -5.76 -13.99
C SER A 56 2.40 -4.36 -13.85
N VAL A 57 3.16 -3.41 -13.31
CA VAL A 57 2.72 -2.00 -13.22
C VAL A 57 2.43 -1.43 -14.61
N ILE A 58 3.33 -1.60 -15.58
CA ILE A 58 3.12 -1.10 -16.95
C ILE A 58 1.86 -1.72 -17.57
N ALA A 59 1.67 -3.02 -17.45
CA ALA A 59 0.52 -3.72 -18.02
C ALA A 59 -0.81 -3.37 -17.35
N LEU A 60 -0.80 -3.16 -16.04
CA LEU A 60 -2.00 -2.96 -15.23
C LEU A 60 -2.38 -1.48 -15.07
N GLN A 61 -1.46 -0.54 -15.27
CA GLN A 61 -1.70 0.88 -15.05
C GLN A 61 -2.91 1.41 -15.82
N MET A 62 -3.05 1.07 -17.10
CA MET A 62 -4.16 1.54 -17.94
C MET A 62 -5.53 0.97 -17.52
N PRO A 63 -5.70 -0.36 -17.35
CA PRO A 63 -6.98 -0.91 -16.89
C PRO A 63 -7.35 -0.44 -15.49
N VAL A 64 -6.40 -0.35 -14.56
CA VAL A 64 -6.62 0.11 -13.19
C VAL A 64 -7.03 1.59 -13.20
N SER A 65 -6.35 2.46 -13.95
CA SER A 65 -6.71 3.88 -14.07
C SER A 65 -8.12 4.08 -14.61
N LYS A 66 -8.57 3.27 -15.58
CA LYS A 66 -9.96 3.31 -16.07
C LYS A 66 -10.97 2.92 -14.98
N LEU A 67 -10.63 1.93 -14.15
CA LEU A 67 -11.48 1.50 -13.04
C LEU A 67 -11.60 2.62 -11.99
N ILE A 68 -10.48 3.24 -11.62
CA ILE A 68 -10.43 4.38 -10.70
C ILE A 68 -11.28 5.54 -11.23
N SER A 69 -11.08 5.94 -12.49
CA SER A 69 -11.81 7.06 -13.11
C SER A 69 -13.31 6.83 -13.11
N ARG A 70 -13.77 5.61 -13.41
CA ARG A 70 -15.20 5.23 -13.32
C ARG A 70 -15.74 5.33 -11.89
N GLY A 71 -14.97 4.86 -10.93
CA GLY A 71 -15.38 4.91 -9.52
C GLY A 71 -15.46 6.35 -9.00
N MET A 72 -14.50 7.21 -9.38
CA MET A 72 -14.51 8.63 -9.03
C MET A 72 -15.69 9.36 -9.69
N ALA A 73 -16.00 9.05 -10.96
CA ALA A 73 -17.19 9.57 -11.64
C ALA A 73 -18.49 9.16 -10.94
N ASN A 74 -18.52 8.03 -10.25
CA ASN A 74 -19.63 7.57 -9.42
C ASN A 74 -19.60 8.11 -7.98
N GLY A 75 -18.82 9.15 -7.70
CA GLY A 75 -18.78 9.84 -6.41
C GLY A 75 -17.90 9.18 -5.34
N GLN A 76 -17.04 8.22 -5.70
CA GLN A 76 -16.03 7.73 -4.75
C GLN A 76 -14.84 8.69 -4.68
N ASN A 77 -14.36 8.97 -3.47
CA ASN A 77 -13.19 9.81 -3.25
C ASN A 77 -11.86 9.02 -3.33
N ALA A 78 -10.77 9.72 -3.59
CA ALA A 78 -9.44 9.12 -3.73
C ALA A 78 -8.99 8.40 -2.45
N THR A 79 -9.28 8.94 -1.26
CA THR A 79 -8.95 8.31 0.02
C THR A 79 -9.59 6.92 0.15
N SER A 80 -10.83 6.73 -0.32
CA SER A 80 -11.50 5.43 -0.31
C SER A 80 -10.77 4.40 -1.17
N PHE A 81 -10.26 4.81 -2.33
CA PHE A 81 -9.45 3.94 -3.19
C PHE A 81 -8.09 3.60 -2.56
N ILE A 82 -7.43 4.58 -1.90
CA ILE A 82 -6.19 4.31 -1.17
C ILE A 82 -6.44 3.27 -0.07
N ILE A 83 -7.51 3.40 0.71
CA ILE A 83 -7.83 2.42 1.76
C ILE A 83 -8.09 1.03 1.15
N LYS A 84 -8.74 0.93 -0.01
CA LYS A 84 -8.90 -0.34 -0.72
C LYS A 84 -7.55 -0.90 -1.19
N SER A 85 -6.63 -0.05 -1.67
CA SER A 85 -5.29 -0.49 -2.06
C SER A 85 -4.48 -1.02 -0.86
N LEU A 86 -4.65 -0.44 0.35
CA LEU A 86 -4.07 -1.03 1.57
C LEU A 86 -4.53 -2.47 1.79
N GLY A 87 -5.81 -2.76 1.54
CA GLY A 87 -6.35 -4.12 1.60
C GLY A 87 -5.69 -5.06 0.59
N ILE A 88 -5.44 -4.58 -0.64
CA ILE A 88 -4.76 -5.36 -1.68
C ILE A 88 -3.29 -5.59 -1.31
N TYR A 89 -2.57 -4.58 -0.78
CA TYR A 89 -1.24 -4.76 -0.20
C TYR A 89 -1.27 -5.82 0.91
N GLY A 90 -2.28 -5.76 1.79
CA GLY A 90 -2.45 -6.75 2.86
C GLY A 90 -2.64 -8.17 2.32
N ILE A 91 -3.44 -8.36 1.26
CA ILE A 91 -3.58 -9.66 0.58
C ILE A 91 -2.23 -10.10 -0.01
N SER A 92 -1.50 -9.19 -0.65
CA SER A 92 -0.16 -9.47 -1.16
C SER A 92 0.76 -9.98 -0.05
N PHE A 93 0.84 -9.29 1.09
CA PHE A 93 1.69 -9.72 2.19
C PHE A 93 1.24 -11.04 2.82
N ALA A 94 -0.06 -11.34 2.87
CA ALA A 94 -0.56 -12.66 3.30
C ALA A 94 -0.08 -13.78 2.36
N LEU A 95 -0.17 -13.55 1.05
CA LEU A 95 0.38 -14.48 0.05
C LEU A 95 1.89 -14.61 0.19
N PHE A 96 2.59 -13.50 0.42
CA PHE A 96 4.04 -13.51 0.60
C PHE A 96 4.47 -14.31 1.83
N ALA A 97 3.74 -14.20 2.94
CA ALA A 97 3.94 -15.02 4.13
C ALA A 97 3.83 -16.52 3.84
N CYS A 98 2.83 -16.92 3.02
CA CYS A 98 2.69 -18.30 2.57
C CYS A 98 3.84 -18.72 1.64
N GLY A 99 4.27 -17.82 0.73
CA GLY A 99 5.35 -18.08 -0.23
C GLY A 99 6.69 -18.34 0.44
N VAL A 100 7.05 -17.48 1.39
CA VAL A 100 8.31 -17.59 2.16
C VAL A 100 8.34 -18.89 3.00
N SER A 101 7.18 -19.32 3.50
CA SER A 101 7.10 -20.50 4.37
C SER A 101 7.05 -21.83 3.60
N SER A 102 6.57 -21.84 2.34
CA SER A 102 6.21 -23.09 1.67
C SER A 102 6.63 -23.18 0.21
N TYR A 103 6.28 -22.18 -0.62
CA TYR A 103 6.43 -22.25 -2.08
C TYR A 103 6.84 -20.90 -2.67
N TRP A 104 8.08 -20.76 -3.08
CA TRP A 104 8.65 -19.53 -3.65
C TRP A 104 7.85 -18.91 -4.81
N TRP A 105 7.16 -19.71 -5.64
CA TRP A 105 6.34 -19.20 -6.75
C TRP A 105 5.12 -18.40 -6.28
N ILE A 106 4.66 -18.62 -5.02
CA ILE A 106 3.60 -17.80 -4.42
C ILE A 106 4.11 -16.37 -4.19
N CYS A 107 5.41 -16.19 -3.94
CA CYS A 107 6.00 -14.85 -3.84
C CYS A 107 5.87 -14.06 -5.16
N ILE A 108 5.91 -14.74 -6.31
CA ILE A 108 5.69 -14.10 -7.63
C ILE A 108 4.23 -13.64 -7.76
N ILE A 109 3.27 -14.48 -7.36
CA ILE A 109 1.85 -14.10 -7.36
C ILE A 109 1.61 -12.94 -6.39
N SER A 110 2.21 -13.01 -5.21
CA SER A 110 2.17 -11.92 -4.24
C SER A 110 2.66 -10.60 -4.84
N LEU A 111 3.77 -10.63 -5.55
CA LEU A 111 4.35 -9.45 -6.19
C LEU A 111 3.40 -8.86 -7.27
N ALA A 112 2.77 -9.70 -8.09
CA ALA A 112 1.77 -9.23 -9.04
C ALA A 112 0.56 -8.59 -8.35
N VAL A 113 0.10 -9.11 -7.21
CA VAL A 113 -0.95 -8.50 -6.40
C VAL A 113 -0.47 -7.19 -5.77
N PHE A 114 0.80 -7.12 -5.34
CA PHE A 114 1.43 -5.89 -4.86
C PHE A 114 1.40 -4.79 -5.92
N SER A 115 1.79 -5.11 -7.17
CA SER A 115 1.77 -4.17 -8.30
C SER A 115 0.35 -3.63 -8.58
N ILE A 116 -0.71 -4.42 -8.37
CA ILE A 116 -2.10 -3.93 -8.48
C ILE A 116 -2.37 -2.86 -7.42
N ALA A 117 -1.95 -3.10 -6.18
CA ALA A 117 -2.12 -2.12 -5.11
C ALA A 117 -1.34 -0.83 -5.42
N GLU A 118 -0.13 -0.93 -5.92
CA GLU A 118 0.71 0.19 -6.33
C GLU A 118 0.08 1.01 -7.45
N CYS A 119 -0.48 0.36 -8.48
CA CYS A 119 -1.21 1.02 -9.57
C CYS A 119 -2.41 1.83 -9.10
N ILE A 120 -3.02 1.47 -7.97
CA ILE A 120 -4.10 2.25 -7.35
C ILE A 120 -3.51 3.34 -6.45
N TYR A 121 -2.56 3.00 -5.60
CA TYR A 121 -2.01 3.85 -4.57
C TYR A 121 -1.24 5.05 -5.14
N ALA A 122 -0.25 4.79 -5.99
CA ALA A 122 0.71 5.81 -6.43
C ALA A 122 0.06 7.04 -7.13
N PRO A 123 -0.88 6.90 -8.09
CA PRO A 123 -1.50 8.04 -8.74
C PRO A 123 -2.46 8.81 -7.82
N LEU A 124 -3.03 8.15 -6.80
CA LEU A 124 -4.07 8.73 -5.96
C LEU A 124 -3.55 9.49 -4.74
N ILE A 125 -2.30 9.34 -4.37
CA ILE A 125 -1.72 10.03 -3.19
C ILE A 125 -1.93 11.54 -3.26
N ASN A 126 -1.61 12.14 -4.42
CA ASN A 126 -1.76 13.58 -4.62
C ASN A 126 -3.22 14.00 -4.59
N ILE A 127 -4.08 13.26 -5.28
CA ILE A 127 -5.50 13.56 -5.39
C ILE A 127 -6.17 13.49 -4.01
N ALA A 128 -5.89 12.45 -3.23
CA ALA A 128 -6.48 12.28 -1.90
C ALA A 128 -6.12 13.42 -0.94
N LEU A 129 -4.89 13.92 -0.99
CA LEU A 129 -4.47 15.04 -0.14
C LEU A 129 -5.04 16.37 -0.62
N VAL A 130 -5.21 16.56 -1.93
CA VAL A 130 -5.87 17.75 -2.50
C VAL A 130 -7.35 17.74 -2.15
N GLU A 131 -8.06 16.62 -2.33
CA GLU A 131 -9.46 16.48 -1.94
C GLU A 131 -9.69 16.74 -0.44
N ALA A 132 -8.73 16.32 0.39
CA ALA A 132 -8.81 16.49 1.84
C ALA A 132 -8.50 17.93 2.32
N GLN A 133 -7.88 18.77 1.49
CA GLN A 133 -7.44 20.12 1.84
C GLN A 133 -7.68 21.13 0.68
N PRO A 134 -8.95 21.35 0.26
CA PRO A 134 -9.26 22.14 -0.92
C PRO A 134 -8.85 23.63 -0.79
N ASP A 135 -8.77 24.15 0.42
CA ASP A 135 -8.47 25.56 0.69
C ASP A 135 -6.96 25.88 0.74
N LYS A 136 -6.10 24.86 0.56
CA LYS A 136 -4.65 25.07 0.61
C LYS A 136 -4.01 25.20 -0.77
N PRO A 137 -2.92 25.98 -0.87
CA PRO A 137 -2.12 26.02 -2.09
C PRO A 137 -1.62 24.64 -2.48
N LEU A 138 -1.74 24.30 -3.77
CA LEU A 138 -1.31 23.00 -4.29
C LEU A 138 0.16 22.68 -3.98
N VAL A 139 1.03 23.70 -4.02
CA VAL A 139 2.47 23.54 -3.72
C VAL A 139 2.68 23.04 -2.30
N ASP A 140 1.94 23.59 -1.32
CA ASP A 140 2.03 23.17 0.08
C ASP A 140 1.58 21.72 0.26
N ILE A 141 0.47 21.33 -0.38
CA ILE A 141 -0.06 19.97 -0.34
C ILE A 141 0.96 18.98 -0.93
N LEU A 142 1.57 19.31 -2.07
CA LEU A 142 2.57 18.45 -2.70
C LEU A 142 3.85 18.32 -1.85
N ASN A 143 4.27 19.40 -1.17
CA ASN A 143 5.39 19.35 -0.24
C ASN A 143 5.06 18.43 0.98
N TYR A 144 3.86 18.56 1.56
CA TYR A 144 3.43 17.66 2.63
C TYR A 144 3.38 16.20 2.17
N ARG A 145 2.88 15.96 0.96
CA ARG A 145 2.88 14.62 0.36
C ARG A 145 4.29 14.04 0.29
N LEU A 146 5.26 14.80 -0.18
CA LEU A 146 6.65 14.35 -0.28
C LEU A 146 7.20 13.96 1.09
N ILE A 147 6.96 14.78 2.12
CA ILE A 147 7.42 14.51 3.49
C ILE A 147 6.76 13.25 4.05
N ILE A 148 5.42 13.14 3.94
CA ILE A 148 4.66 12.00 4.47
C ILE A 148 5.09 10.69 3.78
N ALA A 149 5.21 10.72 2.45
CA ALA A 149 5.63 9.56 1.68
C ALA A 149 7.08 9.17 1.99
N ALA A 150 8.01 10.11 2.02
CA ALA A 150 9.41 9.84 2.31
C ALA A 150 9.61 9.25 3.71
N ILE A 151 8.93 9.79 4.74
CA ILE A 151 8.99 9.24 6.09
C ILE A 151 8.38 7.83 6.12
N GLY A 152 7.23 7.63 5.46
CA GLY A 152 6.55 6.34 5.40
C GLY A 152 7.39 5.27 4.70
N GLU A 153 7.91 5.56 3.51
CA GLU A 153 8.77 4.64 2.74
C GLU A 153 10.07 4.32 3.48
N SER A 154 10.70 5.34 4.09
CA SER A 154 11.90 5.15 4.89
C SER A 154 11.63 4.28 6.12
N ALA A 155 10.52 4.54 6.83
CA ALA A 155 10.11 3.72 7.97
C ALA A 155 9.80 2.28 7.55
N GLY A 156 9.09 2.09 6.43
CA GLY A 156 8.81 0.77 5.87
C GLY A 156 10.08 0.01 5.51
N SER A 157 10.99 0.65 4.79
CA SER A 157 12.27 0.07 4.41
C SER A 157 13.13 -0.26 5.64
N PHE A 158 13.18 0.63 6.63
CA PHE A 158 13.91 0.40 7.87
C PHE A 158 13.33 -0.79 8.64
N LEU A 159 12.01 -0.85 8.83
CA LEU A 159 11.35 -1.95 9.53
C LEU A 159 11.60 -3.28 8.83
N GLY A 160 11.43 -3.35 7.50
CA GLY A 160 11.70 -4.55 6.71
C GLY A 160 13.16 -4.96 6.79
N GLY A 161 14.08 -4.01 6.64
CA GLY A 161 15.51 -4.23 6.70
C GLY A 161 16.03 -4.69 8.07
N TRP A 162 15.36 -4.30 9.14
CA TRP A 162 15.75 -4.68 10.51
C TRP A 162 15.03 -5.94 11.00
N ILE A 163 13.71 -6.04 10.82
CA ILE A 163 12.91 -7.12 11.40
C ILE A 163 13.12 -8.44 10.65
N VAL A 164 13.17 -8.42 9.31
CA VAL A 164 13.32 -9.64 8.51
C VAL A 164 14.60 -10.41 8.85
N PRO A 165 15.80 -9.79 8.89
CA PRO A 165 17.01 -10.47 9.32
C PRO A 165 16.98 -10.95 10.79
N ALA A 166 16.32 -10.19 11.68
CA ALA A 166 16.21 -10.56 13.09
C ALA A 166 15.32 -11.80 13.30
N LEU A 167 14.26 -11.97 12.53
CA LEU A 167 13.33 -13.10 12.63
C LEU A 167 13.77 -14.33 11.83
N ARG A 168 14.63 -14.16 10.83
CA ARG A 168 15.08 -15.25 9.95
C ARG A 168 15.73 -16.43 10.66
N PRO A 169 16.66 -16.25 11.64
CA PRO A 169 17.27 -17.37 12.35
C PRO A 169 16.27 -18.25 13.10
N ALA A 170 15.14 -17.66 13.52
CA ALA A 170 14.07 -18.38 14.21
C ALA A 170 13.02 -18.98 13.23
N GLY A 171 13.17 -18.78 11.91
CA GLY A 171 12.14 -19.22 10.92
C GLY A 171 10.81 -18.46 11.03
N MET A 172 10.81 -17.26 11.62
CA MET A 172 9.60 -16.53 11.99
C MET A 172 9.29 -15.35 11.05
N THR A 173 9.95 -15.23 9.90
CA THR A 173 9.72 -14.10 8.97
C THR A 173 8.28 -14.01 8.47
N ALA A 174 7.59 -15.15 8.31
CA ALA A 174 6.18 -15.19 7.93
C ALA A 174 5.27 -14.41 8.89
N TRP A 175 5.58 -14.34 10.18
CA TRP A 175 4.80 -13.57 11.15
C TRP A 175 4.86 -12.07 10.89
N TYR A 176 6.01 -11.56 10.44
CA TYR A 176 6.14 -10.17 10.03
C TYR A 176 5.22 -9.84 8.86
N TRP A 177 5.20 -10.69 7.85
CA TRP A 177 4.33 -10.53 6.68
C TRP A 177 2.85 -10.65 7.05
N CYS A 178 2.49 -11.56 7.95
CA CYS A 178 1.13 -11.65 8.49
C CYS A 178 0.72 -10.38 9.26
N ALA A 179 1.61 -9.81 10.05
CA ALA A 179 1.34 -8.55 10.75
C ALA A 179 1.08 -7.40 9.75
N LEU A 180 1.90 -7.25 8.71
CA LEU A 180 1.67 -6.27 7.65
C LEU A 180 0.37 -6.53 6.89
N ALA A 181 0.01 -7.79 6.65
CA ALA A 181 -1.26 -8.16 6.04
C ALA A 181 -2.45 -7.63 6.86
N LEU A 182 -2.42 -7.80 8.18
CA LEU A 182 -3.46 -7.29 9.06
C LEU A 182 -3.55 -5.76 9.04
N VAL A 183 -2.41 -5.06 9.04
CA VAL A 183 -2.35 -3.59 8.94
C VAL A 183 -3.04 -3.08 7.67
N GLY A 184 -2.95 -3.81 6.55
CA GLY A 184 -3.64 -3.44 5.31
C GLY A 184 -5.10 -3.85 5.27
N ILE A 185 -5.43 -5.07 5.69
CA ILE A 185 -6.77 -5.64 5.55
C ILE A 185 -7.76 -4.98 6.52
N ILE A 186 -7.36 -4.74 7.76
CA ILE A 186 -8.28 -4.21 8.80
C ILE A 186 -8.90 -2.87 8.38
N PRO A 187 -8.15 -1.82 7.99
CA PRO A 187 -8.72 -0.56 7.56
C PRO A 187 -9.68 -0.72 6.36
N ALA A 188 -9.32 -1.57 5.39
CA ALA A 188 -10.12 -1.81 4.21
C ALA A 188 -11.48 -2.45 4.54
N VAL A 189 -11.49 -3.43 5.44
CA VAL A 189 -12.72 -4.11 5.90
C VAL A 189 -13.59 -3.18 6.72
N VAL A 190 -13.01 -2.45 7.67
CA VAL A 190 -13.74 -1.51 8.54
C VAL A 190 -14.43 -0.42 7.71
N THR A 191 -13.69 0.21 6.79
CA THR A 191 -14.24 1.27 5.93
C THR A 191 -15.37 0.75 5.04
N ASN A 192 -15.22 -0.45 4.48
CA ASN A 192 -16.25 -1.05 3.65
C ASN A 192 -17.53 -1.37 4.45
N GLN A 193 -17.41 -1.81 5.71
CA GLN A 193 -18.56 -2.08 6.57
C GLN A 193 -19.31 -0.80 6.95
N ILE A 194 -18.60 0.28 7.28
CA ILE A 194 -19.18 1.58 7.60
C ILE A 194 -19.95 2.13 6.39
N GLY A 195 -19.36 2.07 5.19
CA GLY A 195 -20.01 2.52 3.96
C GLY A 195 -21.31 1.77 3.66
N LYS A 196 -21.35 0.46 3.86
CA LYS A 196 -22.57 -0.36 3.68
C LYS A 196 -23.65 -0.03 4.70
N ARG A 197 -23.30 0.27 5.95
CA ARG A 197 -24.28 0.67 7.00
C ARG A 197 -24.91 2.02 6.68
N GLY A 198 -24.11 3.01 6.27
CA GLY A 198 -24.64 4.32 5.85
C GLY A 198 -25.64 4.25 4.71
N GLN A 199 -25.39 3.42 3.69
CA GLN A 199 -26.33 3.24 2.58
C GLN A 199 -27.64 2.54 2.96
N ARG A 200 -27.66 1.69 4.00
CA ARG A 200 -28.89 1.05 4.49
C ARG A 200 -29.80 2.01 5.23
N ILE A 201 -29.21 2.98 5.96
CA ILE A 201 -30.00 3.97 6.73
C ILE A 201 -30.73 4.96 5.80
N ILE A 202 -30.17 5.26 4.63
CA ILE A 202 -30.75 6.20 3.66
C ILE A 202 -31.88 5.55 2.82
N ARG A 203 -31.99 4.22 2.81
CA ARG A 203 -33.00 3.47 2.04
C ARG A 203 -34.28 3.14 2.86
N HIS A 204 -34.33 3.50 4.11
CA HIS A 204 -35.50 3.42 5.01
C HIS A 204 -35.96 4.81 5.41
#